data_be0e9a5d83ebec8d68629bbbd40588e9
#
_entry.id   be0e9a5d83ebec8d68629bbbd40588e9
#
_cell.length_a   1.000
_cell.length_b   1.000
_cell.length_c   1.000
_cell.angle_alpha   90.00
_cell.angle_beta   90.00
_cell.angle_gamma   90.00
#
_symmetry.space_group_name_H-M   'P 1'
#
loop_
_entity.id
_entity.type
_entity.pdbx_description
1 polymer ?
#
loop_
_entity_poly.entity_id
_entity_poly.type
_entity_poly.pdbx_seq_one_letter_code
_entity_poly.pdbx_strand_id
1 'polypeptide(L)'
;IDANVDIQTKDASFGTAKFQFDGHNHTFYYEVTENMPAGANEGNGYKVDGVTYDPTTFTVKVEVTYDDQTLDSKAVMSIYKGTYEEVSKADADALAPMKVDGITFNNSYGTGGTTVDTGDAQTTATFYKVIDGRRWLDSDSFQFTITPNDGAPAFEGASGNGASTVTVTKDNPEATLADPDRTARSFNFGTVTFTDKDMTGAQMVDGKPTKTFTYTVKETAGDIVGMTYDSDREATLTIIVVDNGNGTMTATPQVQNGVFTNTYSTSVDYAAAGGFQITKTLTGRDMTAGQFEFTVKPV
;
A
#
# COMPACT_ATOMS: atom_id res chain seq x y z
N ILE A 1 0.77 4.09 15.19
CA ILE A 1 1.39 5.42 15.07
C ILE A 1 2.87 5.18 15.28
N ASP A 2 3.64 5.37 14.25
CA ASP A 2 5.08 5.15 14.28
C ASP A 2 5.76 6.24 15.11
N ALA A 3 6.77 5.86 15.89
CA ALA A 3 7.57 6.76 16.73
C ALA A 3 8.41 7.77 15.92
N ASN A 4 8.30 7.76 14.60
CA ASN A 4 8.97 8.66 13.65
C ASN A 4 8.02 9.61 12.92
N VAL A 5 6.81 9.83 13.40
CA VAL A 5 6.00 10.94 12.94
C VAL A 5 6.74 12.22 13.35
N ASP A 6 7.12 13.01 12.36
CA ASP A 6 7.80 14.28 12.58
C ASP A 6 6.83 15.25 13.26
N ILE A 7 6.83 15.24 14.61
CA ILE A 7 6.00 16.15 15.42
C ILE A 7 6.59 17.53 15.22
N GLN A 8 5.95 18.34 14.39
CA GLN A 8 6.33 19.73 14.21
C GLN A 8 5.60 20.58 15.24
N THR A 9 6.37 21.23 16.12
CA THR A 9 5.86 22.20 17.10
C THR A 9 6.28 23.58 16.67
N LYS A 10 5.34 24.53 16.71
CA LYS A 10 5.59 25.93 16.42
C LYS A 10 4.92 26.79 17.49
N ASP A 11 5.70 27.63 18.11
CA ASP A 11 5.21 28.57 19.11
C ASP A 11 4.61 29.82 18.46
N ALA A 12 3.52 30.31 19.04
CA ALA A 12 2.90 31.59 18.69
C ALA A 12 2.81 32.49 19.92
N SER A 13 2.97 33.79 19.74
CA SER A 13 2.86 34.77 20.81
C SER A 13 1.92 35.92 20.41
N PHE A 14 1.06 36.31 21.33
CA PHE A 14 0.11 37.42 21.15
C PHE A 14 0.69 38.80 21.62
N GLY A 15 1.96 38.81 22.00
CA GLY A 15 2.61 40.01 22.48
C GLY A 15 2.27 40.37 23.93
N THR A 16 2.27 41.69 24.27
CA THR A 16 2.08 42.18 25.64
C THR A 16 0.78 42.94 25.74
N ALA A 17 -0.09 42.54 26.65
CA ALA A 17 -1.27 43.33 27.03
C ALA A 17 -0.89 44.35 28.12
N LYS A 18 -1.38 45.59 27.98
CA LYS A 18 -1.20 46.65 28.97
C LYS A 18 -2.57 46.97 29.57
N PHE A 19 -2.65 46.95 30.89
CA PHE A 19 -3.86 47.29 31.64
C PHE A 19 -3.71 48.70 32.22
N GLN A 20 -4.69 49.56 31.96
CA GLN A 20 -4.76 50.88 32.61
C GLN A 20 -5.34 50.70 34.01
N PHE A 21 -4.70 51.34 34.95
CA PHE A 21 -5.11 51.30 36.34
C PHE A 21 -6.14 52.42 36.64
N ASP A 22 -7.23 52.09 37.29
CA ASP A 22 -8.32 53.00 37.67
C ASP A 22 -8.66 53.00 39.19
N GLY A 23 -7.82 52.39 40.00
CA GLY A 23 -7.98 52.31 41.45
C GLY A 23 -8.73 51.05 41.91
N HIS A 24 -9.09 50.15 41.03
CA HIS A 24 -9.89 48.99 41.36
C HIS A 24 -9.24 47.66 40.89
N ASN A 25 -9.60 46.58 41.54
CA ASN A 25 -9.23 45.25 41.10
C ASN A 25 -10.10 44.81 39.91
N HIS A 26 -9.49 44.24 38.89
CA HIS A 26 -10.21 43.75 37.72
C HIS A 26 -9.84 42.30 37.38
N THR A 27 -10.79 41.59 36.79
CA THR A 27 -10.57 40.28 36.20
C THR A 27 -10.97 40.33 34.73
N PHE A 28 -10.03 39.94 33.87
CA PHE A 28 -10.23 39.86 32.44
C PHE A 28 -10.16 38.40 32.00
N TYR A 29 -10.98 38.04 31.02
CA TYR A 29 -11.00 36.71 30.44
C TYR A 29 -10.80 36.84 28.93
N TYR A 30 -10.00 35.89 28.38
CA TYR A 30 -9.76 35.80 26.94
C TYR A 30 -9.97 34.29 26.57
N GLU A 31 -10.77 34.04 25.55
CA GLU A 31 -10.87 32.70 24.97
C GLU A 31 -9.82 32.53 23.87
N VAL A 32 -9.18 31.37 23.85
CA VAL A 32 -8.21 30.98 22.84
C VAL A 32 -8.68 29.69 22.23
N THR A 33 -8.94 29.73 20.93
CA THR A 33 -9.36 28.59 20.12
C THR A 33 -8.52 28.54 18.87
N GLU A 34 -8.40 27.37 18.26
CA GLU A 34 -7.82 27.24 16.94
C GLU A 34 -8.82 27.70 15.87
N ASN A 35 -8.34 28.52 14.90
CA ASN A 35 -9.14 28.86 13.73
C ASN A 35 -9.15 27.69 12.75
N MET A 36 -10.23 26.93 12.75
CA MET A 36 -10.40 25.79 11.87
C MET A 36 -10.83 26.23 10.46
N PRO A 37 -10.42 25.48 9.40
CA PRO A 37 -10.90 25.73 8.06
C PRO A 37 -12.40 25.50 7.93
N ALA A 38 -13.01 26.17 6.95
CA ALA A 38 -14.41 25.93 6.61
C ALA A 38 -14.63 24.46 6.24
N GLY A 39 -15.59 23.82 6.90
CA GLY A 39 -15.87 22.40 6.73
C GLY A 39 -15.43 21.52 7.90
N ALA A 40 -14.47 21.93 8.74
CA ALA A 40 -14.17 21.25 9.98
C ALA A 40 -15.27 21.52 11.00
N ASN A 41 -16.01 20.52 11.44
CA ASN A 41 -17.13 20.64 12.38
C ASN A 41 -17.33 19.34 13.17
N GLU A 42 -18.13 19.40 14.21
CA GLU A 42 -18.41 18.24 15.08
C GLU A 42 -18.94 17.02 14.31
N GLY A 43 -19.79 17.23 13.29
CA GLY A 43 -20.42 16.15 12.52
C GLY A 43 -19.43 15.31 11.71
N ASN A 44 -18.24 15.86 11.38
CA ASN A 44 -17.17 15.13 10.71
C ASN A 44 -15.92 14.93 11.59
N GLY A 45 -16.05 15.12 12.92
CA GLY A 45 -14.95 15.01 13.87
C GLY A 45 -13.86 16.05 13.65
N TYR A 46 -14.22 17.23 13.17
CA TYR A 46 -13.32 18.36 12.86
C TYR A 46 -12.25 18.03 11.82
N LYS A 47 -12.59 17.15 10.84
CA LYS A 47 -11.63 16.65 9.83
C LYS A 47 -11.81 17.33 8.48
N VAL A 48 -10.71 17.88 7.93
CA VAL A 48 -10.63 18.45 6.57
C VAL A 48 -9.28 18.09 5.94
N ASP A 49 -9.28 17.62 4.70
CA ASP A 49 -8.08 17.28 3.93
C ASP A 49 -7.10 16.36 4.69
N GLY A 50 -7.63 15.39 5.43
CA GLY A 50 -6.84 14.46 6.22
C GLY A 50 -6.40 14.98 7.58
N VAL A 51 -6.48 16.29 7.84
CA VAL A 51 -6.16 16.88 9.13
C VAL A 51 -7.38 16.86 10.05
N THR A 52 -7.21 16.28 11.24
CA THR A 52 -8.16 16.39 12.35
C THR A 52 -7.69 17.51 13.26
N TYR A 53 -8.52 18.53 13.40
CA TYR A 53 -8.25 19.74 14.19
C TYR A 53 -8.68 19.55 15.63
N ASP A 54 -7.96 20.22 16.55
CA ASP A 54 -8.24 20.18 17.98
C ASP A 54 -9.33 21.22 18.37
N PRO A 55 -10.54 20.80 18.73
CA PRO A 55 -11.63 21.72 19.05
C PRO A 55 -11.53 22.31 20.47
N THR A 56 -10.43 22.10 21.16
CA THR A 56 -10.28 22.56 22.54
C THR A 56 -10.37 24.08 22.63
N THR A 57 -11.12 24.57 23.62
CA THR A 57 -11.14 25.97 24.01
C THR A 57 -10.34 26.14 25.30
N PHE A 58 -9.52 27.18 25.35
CA PHE A 58 -8.82 27.58 26.56
C PHE A 58 -9.30 28.98 26.97
N THR A 59 -9.41 29.21 28.29
CA THR A 59 -9.69 30.51 28.86
C THR A 59 -8.49 31.00 29.63
N VAL A 60 -7.98 32.17 29.25
CA VAL A 60 -6.93 32.90 29.97
C VAL A 60 -7.60 33.91 30.91
N LYS A 61 -7.42 33.73 32.23
CA LYS A 61 -7.86 34.63 33.26
C LYS A 61 -6.70 35.51 33.66
N VAL A 62 -6.88 36.82 33.60
CA VAL A 62 -5.91 37.84 34.08
C VAL A 62 -6.52 38.60 35.23
N GLU A 63 -5.95 38.44 36.40
CA GLU A 63 -6.35 39.17 37.60
C GLU A 63 -5.40 40.31 37.83
N VAL A 64 -5.93 41.53 37.76
CA VAL A 64 -5.18 42.77 38.04
C VAL A 64 -5.58 43.25 39.43
N THR A 65 -4.64 43.22 40.34
CA THR A 65 -4.83 43.67 41.73
C THR A 65 -4.09 44.99 41.97
N TYR A 66 -4.65 45.81 42.80
CA TYR A 66 -4.10 47.08 43.22
C TYR A 66 -3.89 47.11 44.71
N ASP A 67 -2.74 47.60 45.15
CA ASP A 67 -2.43 47.90 46.54
C ASP A 67 -2.48 49.43 46.77
N ASP A 68 -3.48 49.88 47.51
CA ASP A 68 -3.72 51.33 47.78
C ASP A 68 -2.72 51.95 48.75
N GLN A 69 -1.91 51.15 49.45
CA GLN A 69 -0.89 51.62 50.36
C GLN A 69 0.46 51.83 49.69
N THR A 70 0.80 50.94 48.78
CA THR A 70 2.08 51.02 48.00
C THR A 70 1.91 51.69 46.66
N LEU A 71 0.67 51.89 46.20
CA LEU A 71 0.32 52.35 44.83
C LEU A 71 0.83 51.43 43.72
N ASP A 72 1.07 50.16 44.06
CA ASP A 72 1.52 49.17 43.10
C ASP A 72 0.36 48.39 42.48
N SER A 73 0.51 47.99 41.24
CA SER A 73 -0.42 47.10 40.55
C SER A 73 0.29 45.82 40.11
N LYS A 74 -0.39 44.70 40.22
CA LYS A 74 0.10 43.37 39.83
C LYS A 74 -0.90 42.70 38.94
N ALA A 75 -0.46 42.20 37.80
CA ALA A 75 -1.26 41.30 36.95
C ALA A 75 -0.77 39.85 37.07
N VAL A 76 -1.70 38.93 37.33
CA VAL A 76 -1.43 37.51 37.41
C VAL A 76 -2.29 36.82 36.35
N MET A 77 -1.63 36.02 35.52
CA MET A 77 -2.31 35.24 34.48
C MET A 77 -2.42 33.76 34.90
N SER A 78 -3.57 33.20 34.67
CA SER A 78 -3.82 31.75 34.81
C SER A 78 -4.53 31.24 33.57
N ILE A 79 -4.21 30.01 33.15
CA ILE A 79 -4.75 29.39 31.95
C ILE A 79 -5.60 28.17 32.39
N TYR A 80 -6.75 28.03 31.78
CA TYR A 80 -7.70 26.96 32.07
C TYR A 80 -8.16 26.31 30.77
N LYS A 81 -8.32 24.98 30.76
CA LYS A 81 -8.96 24.26 29.67
C LYS A 81 -10.48 24.32 29.88
N GLY A 82 -11.20 24.98 28.98
CA GLY A 82 -12.63 25.18 29.01
C GLY A 82 -13.02 26.55 28.46
N THR A 83 -14.30 26.73 28.20
CA THR A 83 -14.90 27.99 27.73
C THR A 83 -14.94 29.05 28.82
N TYR A 84 -15.11 30.30 28.42
CA TYR A 84 -15.33 31.39 29.35
C TYR A 84 -16.49 31.13 30.33
N GLU A 85 -17.61 30.58 29.86
CA GLU A 85 -18.76 30.28 30.72
C GLU A 85 -18.44 29.26 31.81
N GLU A 86 -17.70 28.21 31.47
CA GLU A 86 -17.27 27.19 32.41
C GLU A 86 -16.31 27.76 33.45
N VAL A 87 -15.28 28.48 33.00
CA VAL A 87 -14.23 29.03 33.87
C VAL A 87 -14.71 30.17 34.71
N SER A 88 -15.53 31.09 34.21
CA SER A 88 -15.97 32.28 34.93
C SER A 88 -17.02 32.00 36.01
N LYS A 89 -17.76 30.89 35.88
CA LYS A 89 -18.81 30.46 36.83
C LYS A 89 -18.34 29.38 37.79
N ALA A 90 -17.18 28.78 37.60
CA ALA A 90 -16.63 27.75 38.44
C ALA A 90 -16.11 28.31 39.75
N ASP A 91 -16.36 27.60 40.88
CA ASP A 91 -15.68 27.82 42.13
C ASP A 91 -14.21 27.30 42.11
N ALA A 92 -13.49 27.52 43.21
CA ALA A 92 -12.07 27.19 43.28
C ALA A 92 -11.79 25.67 43.09
N ASP A 93 -12.69 24.82 43.59
CA ASP A 93 -12.53 23.37 43.49
C ASP A 93 -12.78 22.88 42.07
N ALA A 94 -13.74 23.47 41.36
CA ALA A 94 -14.01 23.18 39.95
C ALA A 94 -12.95 23.75 39.03
N LEU A 95 -12.33 24.89 39.37
CA LEU A 95 -11.25 25.47 38.59
C LEU A 95 -9.91 24.70 38.67
N ALA A 96 -9.63 24.08 39.81
CA ALA A 96 -8.35 23.43 40.06
C ALA A 96 -7.99 22.36 38.99
N PRO A 97 -8.90 21.43 38.60
CA PRO A 97 -8.60 20.45 37.57
C PRO A 97 -8.55 21.01 36.14
N MET A 98 -9.12 22.20 35.92
CA MET A 98 -9.11 22.87 34.59
C MET A 98 -7.83 23.63 34.34
N LYS A 99 -7.04 23.96 35.39
CA LYS A 99 -5.82 24.75 35.30
C LYS A 99 -4.73 24.00 34.55
N VAL A 100 -4.09 24.66 33.60
CA VAL A 100 -2.96 24.15 32.80
C VAL A 100 -1.80 25.12 32.79
N ASP A 101 -0.60 24.63 32.52
CA ASP A 101 0.62 25.44 32.49
C ASP A 101 0.83 26.15 31.13
N GLY A 102 0.08 25.75 30.10
CA GLY A 102 0.19 26.32 28.75
C GLY A 102 -0.97 25.91 27.86
N ILE A 103 -1.02 26.50 26.67
CA ILE A 103 -2.00 26.21 25.62
C ILE A 103 -1.30 25.37 24.54
N THR A 104 -1.84 24.18 24.25
CA THR A 104 -1.36 23.34 23.16
C THR A 104 -2.56 22.83 22.40
N PHE A 105 -2.58 23.03 21.09
CA PHE A 105 -3.51 22.42 20.15
C PHE A 105 -2.82 21.27 19.45
N ASN A 106 -3.46 20.10 19.43
CA ASN A 106 -2.90 18.86 18.87
C ASN A 106 -3.69 18.42 17.65
N ASN A 107 -3.23 18.80 16.48
CA ASN A 107 -3.79 18.32 15.23
C ASN A 107 -3.11 17.02 14.80
N SER A 108 -3.85 16.16 14.11
CA SER A 108 -3.30 14.95 13.54
C SER A 108 -3.61 14.88 12.05
N TYR A 109 -2.69 14.34 11.27
CA TYR A 109 -2.90 14.05 9.86
C TYR A 109 -3.00 12.54 9.64
N GLY A 110 -3.91 12.12 8.75
CA GLY A 110 -4.03 10.72 8.35
C GLY A 110 -4.83 10.58 7.06
N THR A 111 -4.50 9.57 6.28
CA THR A 111 -5.18 9.26 5.02
C THR A 111 -6.28 8.22 5.22
N GLY A 112 -7.18 8.08 4.24
CA GLY A 112 -8.22 7.05 4.22
C GLY A 112 -7.72 5.67 3.79
N GLY A 113 -6.44 5.54 3.44
CA GLY A 113 -5.91 4.36 2.78
C GLY A 113 -6.23 4.34 1.27
N THR A 114 -5.71 3.33 0.57
CA THR A 114 -5.99 3.07 -0.85
C THR A 114 -5.91 1.58 -1.14
N THR A 115 -6.65 1.13 -2.15
CA THR A 115 -6.75 -0.28 -2.52
C THR A 115 -6.42 -0.46 -4.00
N VAL A 116 -5.68 -1.52 -4.32
CA VAL A 116 -5.46 -1.98 -5.70
C VAL A 116 -6.18 -3.31 -5.88
N ASP A 117 -7.12 -3.36 -6.81
CA ASP A 117 -7.70 -4.60 -7.30
C ASP A 117 -6.99 -5.00 -8.59
N THR A 118 -6.20 -6.08 -8.53
CA THR A 118 -5.47 -6.58 -9.70
C THR A 118 -6.40 -7.24 -10.74
N GLY A 119 -7.66 -7.49 -10.38
CA GLY A 119 -8.71 -7.99 -11.27
C GLY A 119 -9.44 -6.90 -12.04
N ASP A 120 -9.27 -5.62 -11.69
CA ASP A 120 -9.88 -4.52 -12.41
C ASP A 120 -9.23 -4.38 -13.80
N ALA A 121 -10.07 -4.39 -14.84
CA ALA A 121 -9.63 -4.26 -16.23
C ALA A 121 -8.90 -2.93 -16.55
N GLN A 122 -9.04 -1.93 -15.68
CA GLN A 122 -8.38 -0.62 -15.80
C GLN A 122 -7.02 -0.58 -15.10
N THR A 123 -6.71 -1.59 -14.26
CA THR A 123 -5.39 -1.71 -13.67
C THR A 123 -4.46 -2.48 -14.61
N THR A 124 -3.19 -2.08 -14.70
CA THR A 124 -2.16 -2.78 -15.52
C THR A 124 -1.51 -3.91 -14.75
N ALA A 125 -2.24 -4.55 -13.83
CA ALA A 125 -1.72 -5.57 -12.91
C ALA A 125 -2.10 -7.01 -13.32
N THR A 126 -2.34 -7.25 -14.60
CA THR A 126 -2.74 -8.56 -15.13
C THR A 126 -1.52 -9.40 -15.50
N PHE A 127 -1.57 -10.69 -15.15
CA PHE A 127 -0.62 -11.71 -15.52
C PHE A 127 -1.21 -12.65 -16.57
N TYR A 128 -0.34 -13.37 -17.31
CA TYR A 128 -0.78 -14.25 -18.38
C TYR A 128 -0.07 -15.59 -18.32
N LYS A 129 -0.84 -16.66 -18.54
CA LYS A 129 -0.34 -18.02 -18.75
C LYS A 129 -0.51 -18.42 -20.20
N VAL A 130 0.57 -18.93 -20.81
CA VAL A 130 0.61 -19.43 -22.19
C VAL A 130 1.07 -20.88 -22.17
N ILE A 131 0.48 -21.70 -23.04
CA ILE A 131 1.00 -23.01 -23.42
C ILE A 131 1.48 -22.91 -24.87
N ASP A 132 2.75 -23.17 -25.08
CA ASP A 132 3.36 -23.27 -26.42
C ASP A 132 3.45 -24.74 -26.84
N GLY A 133 3.21 -25.05 -28.11
CA GLY A 133 3.29 -26.41 -28.69
C GLY A 133 1.99 -27.21 -28.67
N ARG A 134 0.95 -26.76 -27.95
CA ARG A 134 -0.42 -27.31 -28.02
C ARG A 134 -1.47 -26.32 -27.52
N ARG A 135 -2.73 -26.59 -27.82
CA ARG A 135 -3.87 -25.88 -27.26
C ARG A 135 -4.13 -26.26 -25.79
N TRP A 136 -4.85 -25.43 -25.09
CA TRP A 136 -5.37 -25.70 -23.75
C TRP A 136 -6.34 -26.88 -23.75
N LEU A 137 -6.23 -27.75 -22.72
CA LEU A 137 -7.12 -28.86 -22.45
C LEU A 137 -7.93 -28.57 -21.16
N ASP A 138 -9.07 -29.24 -21.02
CA ASP A 138 -9.92 -29.13 -19.82
C ASP A 138 -9.22 -29.61 -18.54
N SER A 139 -8.19 -30.44 -18.68
CA SER A 139 -7.37 -30.94 -17.57
C SER A 139 -6.21 -30.06 -17.18
N ASP A 140 -5.95 -28.98 -17.92
CA ASP A 140 -4.82 -28.11 -17.63
C ASP A 140 -5.08 -27.27 -16.39
N SER A 141 -4.11 -27.28 -15.48
CA SER A 141 -4.15 -26.53 -14.23
C SER A 141 -2.74 -26.10 -13.84
N PHE A 142 -2.55 -24.80 -13.64
CA PHE A 142 -1.26 -24.20 -13.29
C PHE A 142 -1.41 -23.34 -12.06
N GLN A 143 -0.53 -23.50 -11.09
CA GLN A 143 -0.56 -22.77 -9.84
C GLN A 143 0.47 -21.64 -9.84
N PHE A 144 0.05 -20.45 -9.40
CA PHE A 144 0.89 -19.28 -9.23
C PHE A 144 0.81 -18.77 -7.82
N THR A 145 1.95 -18.32 -7.30
CA THR A 145 2.05 -17.73 -5.97
C THR A 145 2.61 -16.32 -6.09
N ILE A 146 1.95 -15.36 -5.44
CA ILE A 146 2.46 -14.00 -5.21
C ILE A 146 2.95 -13.89 -3.77
N THR A 147 4.14 -13.36 -3.60
CA THR A 147 4.79 -13.18 -2.29
C THR A 147 5.15 -11.71 -2.10
N PRO A 148 4.72 -11.04 -1.01
CA PRO A 148 5.15 -9.69 -0.70
C PRO A 148 6.64 -9.65 -0.34
N ASN A 149 7.36 -8.62 -0.81
CA ASN A 149 8.75 -8.37 -0.47
C ASN A 149 8.83 -7.20 0.54
N ASP A 150 9.86 -7.22 1.40
CA ASP A 150 10.29 -6.09 2.25
C ASP A 150 9.15 -5.33 2.97
N GLY A 151 8.26 -6.04 3.62
CA GLY A 151 7.17 -5.45 4.40
C GLY A 151 6.02 -4.88 3.56
N ALA A 152 5.89 -5.28 2.29
CA ALA A 152 4.70 -4.98 1.50
C ALA A 152 3.47 -5.67 2.12
N PRO A 153 2.29 -4.99 2.12
CA PRO A 153 1.05 -5.59 2.59
C PRO A 153 0.69 -6.86 1.81
N ALA A 154 0.10 -7.83 2.48
CA ALA A 154 -0.38 -9.05 1.85
C ALA A 154 -1.68 -8.80 1.06
N PHE A 155 -1.89 -9.57 0.00
CA PHE A 155 -3.17 -9.63 -0.69
C PHE A 155 -4.26 -10.25 0.19
N GLU A 156 -5.52 -9.90 -0.03
CA GLU A 156 -6.65 -10.50 0.67
C GLU A 156 -6.67 -12.02 0.53
N GLY A 157 -6.95 -12.72 1.62
CA GLY A 157 -6.96 -14.19 1.64
C GLY A 157 -5.56 -14.85 1.66
N ALA A 158 -4.49 -14.06 1.87
CA ALA A 158 -3.14 -14.60 1.98
C ALA A 158 -2.97 -15.56 3.17
N SER A 159 -2.06 -16.51 3.02
CA SER A 159 -1.64 -17.42 4.09
C SER A 159 -0.76 -16.70 5.14
N GLY A 160 -0.44 -17.38 6.24
CA GLY A 160 0.30 -16.79 7.37
C GLY A 160 1.67 -16.20 7.07
N ASN A 161 2.29 -16.51 5.93
CA ASN A 161 3.53 -15.90 5.44
C ASN A 161 3.29 -14.74 4.45
N GLY A 162 2.04 -14.31 4.28
CA GLY A 162 1.64 -13.24 3.37
C GLY A 162 1.52 -13.64 1.89
N ALA A 163 1.81 -14.89 1.54
CA ALA A 163 1.69 -15.37 0.17
C ALA A 163 0.24 -15.71 -0.19
N SER A 164 -0.17 -15.34 -1.40
CA SER A 164 -1.45 -15.73 -2.00
C SER A 164 -1.23 -16.61 -3.21
N THR A 165 -2.14 -17.56 -3.44
CA THR A 165 -2.03 -18.54 -4.51
C THR A 165 -3.28 -18.52 -5.38
N VAL A 166 -3.09 -18.59 -6.70
CA VAL A 166 -4.18 -18.72 -7.68
C VAL A 166 -3.92 -19.90 -8.58
N THR A 167 -5.01 -20.50 -9.08
CA THR A 167 -4.96 -21.59 -10.06
C THR A 167 -5.50 -21.07 -11.39
N VAL A 168 -4.76 -21.31 -12.47
CA VAL A 168 -5.12 -20.93 -13.83
C VAL A 168 -5.47 -22.17 -14.63
N THR A 169 -6.65 -22.15 -15.21
CA THR A 169 -7.21 -23.24 -16.03
C THR A 169 -7.65 -22.71 -17.40
N LYS A 170 -8.14 -23.58 -18.24
CA LYS A 170 -8.75 -23.22 -19.54
C LYS A 170 -9.92 -22.22 -19.38
N ASP A 171 -10.61 -22.25 -18.23
CA ASP A 171 -11.79 -21.40 -17.97
C ASP A 171 -11.43 -19.96 -17.60
N ASN A 172 -10.16 -19.68 -17.33
CA ASN A 172 -9.71 -18.29 -17.13
C ASN A 172 -9.93 -17.47 -18.41
N PRO A 173 -10.15 -16.16 -18.30
CA PRO A 173 -10.41 -15.28 -19.45
C PRO A 173 -9.30 -15.39 -20.52
N GLU A 174 -9.72 -15.53 -21.76
CA GLU A 174 -8.80 -15.49 -22.90
C GLU A 174 -8.24 -14.10 -23.10
N ALA A 175 -6.94 -14.05 -23.45
CA ALA A 175 -6.27 -12.83 -23.79
C ALA A 175 -5.45 -13.01 -25.08
N THR A 176 -5.51 -12.03 -25.97
CA THR A 176 -4.68 -12.00 -27.15
C THR A 176 -3.39 -11.24 -26.83
N LEU A 177 -2.27 -11.96 -26.86
CA LEU A 177 -0.93 -11.36 -26.80
C LEU A 177 -0.49 -10.96 -28.20
N ALA A 178 0.67 -10.30 -28.29
CA ALA A 178 1.22 -9.85 -29.57
C ALA A 178 1.48 -10.99 -30.59
N ASP A 179 1.55 -12.25 -30.11
CA ASP A 179 1.63 -13.44 -30.94
C ASP A 179 0.21 -14.03 -31.14
N PRO A 180 -0.38 -13.90 -32.34
CA PRO A 180 -1.75 -14.35 -32.63
C PRO A 180 -1.93 -15.86 -32.57
N ASP A 181 -0.84 -16.64 -32.65
CA ASP A 181 -0.87 -18.12 -32.64
C ASP A 181 -0.91 -18.68 -31.21
N ARG A 182 -0.84 -17.82 -30.18
CA ARG A 182 -0.80 -18.21 -28.77
C ARG A 182 -2.01 -17.69 -28.01
N THR A 183 -2.86 -18.58 -27.57
CA THR A 183 -3.95 -18.22 -26.67
C THR A 183 -3.45 -18.17 -25.23
N ALA A 184 -3.44 -16.97 -24.67
CA ALA A 184 -3.12 -16.77 -23.26
C ALA A 184 -4.38 -16.88 -22.39
N ARG A 185 -4.18 -17.22 -21.11
CA ARG A 185 -5.18 -17.08 -20.05
C ARG A 185 -4.71 -16.01 -19.09
N SER A 186 -5.57 -15.02 -18.86
CA SER A 186 -5.28 -13.96 -17.90
C SER A 186 -5.62 -14.40 -16.48
N PHE A 187 -4.85 -13.92 -15.50
CA PHE A 187 -5.10 -14.14 -14.08
C PHE A 187 -4.62 -12.95 -13.23
N ASN A 188 -5.11 -12.89 -12.01
CA ASN A 188 -4.82 -11.87 -11.02
C ASN A 188 -4.83 -12.46 -9.61
N PHE A 189 -4.49 -11.67 -8.60
CA PHE A 189 -4.42 -12.09 -7.21
C PHE A 189 -5.45 -11.39 -6.31
N GLY A 190 -6.42 -10.67 -6.89
CA GLY A 190 -7.43 -9.92 -6.14
C GLY A 190 -6.90 -8.61 -5.60
N THR A 191 -7.21 -8.32 -4.36
CA THR A 191 -7.12 -6.98 -3.75
C THR A 191 -5.99 -6.88 -2.73
N VAL A 192 -5.29 -5.75 -2.72
CA VAL A 192 -4.35 -5.36 -1.66
C VAL A 192 -4.63 -3.93 -1.21
N THR A 193 -4.64 -3.69 0.12
CA THR A 193 -4.94 -2.40 0.72
C THR A 193 -3.68 -1.82 1.39
N PHE A 194 -3.46 -0.53 1.17
CA PHE A 194 -2.38 0.26 1.77
C PHE A 194 -2.97 1.27 2.75
N THR A 195 -2.33 1.44 3.89
CA THR A 195 -2.73 2.33 4.98
C THR A 195 -1.60 3.30 5.34
N ASP A 196 -1.87 4.29 6.20
CA ASP A 196 -0.84 5.19 6.72
C ASP A 196 0.35 4.45 7.35
N LYS A 197 0.10 3.31 7.99
CA LYS A 197 1.16 2.51 8.60
C LYS A 197 2.15 1.96 7.59
N ASP A 198 1.66 1.61 6.40
CA ASP A 198 2.48 1.07 5.33
C ASP A 198 3.37 2.15 4.71
N MET A 199 2.98 3.43 4.83
CA MET A 199 3.75 4.58 4.35
C MET A 199 4.92 4.97 5.25
N THR A 200 5.11 4.30 6.38
CA THR A 200 6.30 4.50 7.23
C THR A 200 7.59 4.36 6.42
N GLY A 201 8.48 5.35 6.50
CA GLY A 201 9.72 5.40 5.73
C GLY A 201 9.54 5.81 4.26
N ALA A 202 8.38 6.34 3.87
CA ALA A 202 8.17 6.91 2.55
C ALA A 202 9.18 8.03 2.25
N GLN A 203 9.61 8.11 0.99
CA GLN A 203 10.52 9.14 0.52
C GLN A 203 9.74 10.30 -0.11
N MET A 204 10.28 11.51 -0.03
CA MET A 204 9.68 12.66 -0.70
C MET A 204 10.04 12.64 -2.20
N VAL A 205 9.03 12.49 -3.06
CA VAL A 205 9.15 12.56 -4.52
C VAL A 205 8.18 13.64 -5.00
N ASP A 206 8.69 14.64 -5.70
CA ASP A 206 7.91 15.79 -6.18
C ASP A 206 7.06 16.46 -5.09
N GLY A 207 7.62 16.55 -3.88
CA GLY A 207 6.96 17.16 -2.72
C GLY A 207 5.88 16.32 -2.06
N LYS A 208 5.75 15.02 -2.40
CA LYS A 208 4.77 14.09 -1.83
C LYS A 208 5.44 12.85 -1.24
N PRO A 209 4.97 12.38 -0.06
CA PRO A 209 5.43 11.10 0.47
C PRO A 209 5.08 9.98 -0.50
N THR A 210 6.08 9.23 -0.94
CA THR A 210 5.96 8.16 -1.93
C THR A 210 6.68 6.91 -1.45
N LYS A 211 6.04 5.77 -1.57
CA LYS A 211 6.65 4.48 -1.24
C LYS A 211 6.34 3.44 -2.30
N THR A 212 7.35 2.64 -2.61
CA THR A 212 7.26 1.56 -3.60
C THR A 212 7.23 0.22 -2.88
N PHE A 213 6.23 -0.58 -3.22
CA PHE A 213 6.06 -1.95 -2.74
C PHE A 213 6.26 -2.90 -3.91
N THR A 214 6.93 -4.02 -3.65
CA THR A 214 7.19 -5.03 -4.66
C THR A 214 6.70 -6.39 -4.22
N TYR A 215 6.29 -7.20 -5.21
CA TYR A 215 5.82 -8.56 -5.01
C TYR A 215 6.45 -9.45 -6.07
N THR A 216 6.83 -10.65 -5.67
CA THR A 216 7.36 -11.66 -6.58
C THR A 216 6.28 -12.67 -6.92
N VAL A 217 6.07 -12.93 -8.21
CA VAL A 217 5.14 -13.94 -8.71
C VAL A 217 5.92 -15.07 -9.37
N LYS A 218 5.58 -16.31 -8.99
CA LYS A 218 6.18 -17.54 -9.53
C LYS A 218 5.13 -18.56 -9.92
N GLU A 219 5.42 -19.34 -10.95
CA GLU A 219 4.69 -20.57 -11.26
C GLU A 219 5.23 -21.74 -10.43
N THR A 220 4.37 -22.59 -9.94
CA THR A 220 4.77 -23.87 -9.35
C THR A 220 4.89 -24.91 -10.44
N ALA A 221 6.05 -25.57 -10.55
CA ALA A 221 6.23 -26.67 -11.49
C ALA A 221 5.25 -27.80 -11.19
N GLY A 222 4.62 -28.33 -12.24
CA GLY A 222 3.72 -29.49 -12.17
C GLY A 222 4.37 -30.75 -12.79
N ASP A 223 3.54 -31.72 -13.12
CA ASP A 223 3.94 -33.06 -13.55
C ASP A 223 3.32 -33.52 -14.90
N ILE A 224 2.80 -32.57 -15.69
CA ILE A 224 2.22 -32.89 -16.99
C ILE A 224 3.32 -33.44 -17.91
N VAL A 225 3.16 -34.69 -18.34
CA VAL A 225 4.13 -35.36 -19.21
C VAL A 225 4.29 -34.61 -20.53
N GLY A 226 5.53 -34.34 -20.92
CA GLY A 226 5.87 -33.57 -22.11
C GLY A 226 5.80 -32.06 -21.92
N MET A 227 5.46 -31.55 -20.73
CA MET A 227 5.45 -30.15 -20.41
C MET A 227 6.78 -29.71 -19.78
N THR A 228 7.38 -28.65 -20.30
CA THR A 228 8.47 -27.90 -19.66
C THR A 228 7.86 -26.65 -19.03
N TYR A 229 7.99 -26.52 -17.72
CA TYR A 229 7.42 -25.42 -16.93
C TYR A 229 8.34 -24.20 -16.91
N ASP A 230 7.77 -23.01 -16.93
CA ASP A 230 8.46 -21.73 -16.78
C ASP A 230 8.64 -21.35 -15.30
N SER A 231 8.89 -22.37 -14.45
CA SER A 231 8.96 -22.22 -12.99
C SER A 231 10.16 -21.42 -12.48
N ASP A 232 11.19 -21.27 -13.29
CA ASP A 232 12.37 -20.47 -12.95
C ASP A 232 12.16 -18.98 -13.22
N ARG A 233 11.10 -18.62 -13.95
CA ARG A 233 10.74 -17.24 -14.21
C ARG A 233 10.15 -16.60 -12.96
N GLU A 234 10.60 -15.39 -12.69
CA GLU A 234 9.97 -14.50 -11.71
C GLU A 234 9.37 -13.29 -12.42
N ALA A 235 8.10 -13.04 -12.17
CA ALA A 235 7.47 -11.77 -12.50
C ALA A 235 7.46 -10.86 -11.26
N THR A 236 7.53 -9.56 -11.49
CA THR A 236 7.45 -8.56 -10.42
C THR A 236 6.23 -7.69 -10.61
N LEU A 237 5.40 -7.60 -9.57
CA LEU A 237 4.40 -6.55 -9.44
C LEU A 237 5.00 -5.45 -8.56
N THR A 238 5.07 -4.25 -9.08
CA THR A 238 5.47 -3.04 -8.36
C THR A 238 4.24 -2.17 -8.16
N ILE A 239 3.99 -1.71 -6.93
CA ILE A 239 2.92 -0.77 -6.62
C ILE A 239 3.53 0.48 -6.00
N ILE A 240 3.37 1.62 -6.68
CA ILE A 240 3.82 2.92 -6.20
C ILE A 240 2.65 3.60 -5.49
N VAL A 241 2.79 3.85 -4.20
CA VAL A 241 1.79 4.52 -3.37
C VAL A 241 2.25 5.93 -3.05
N VAL A 242 1.38 6.89 -3.29
CA VAL A 242 1.60 8.32 -3.08
C VAL A 242 0.56 8.86 -2.12
N ASP A 243 0.98 9.52 -1.04
CA ASP A 243 0.12 10.36 -0.21
C ASP A 243 -0.08 11.71 -0.93
N ASN A 244 -1.32 12.05 -1.26
CA ASN A 244 -1.64 13.25 -2.01
C ASN A 244 -1.62 14.54 -1.17
N GLY A 245 -1.46 14.43 0.17
CA GLY A 245 -1.42 15.57 1.09
C GLY A 245 -2.81 16.16 1.41
N ASN A 246 -3.88 15.51 1.00
CA ASN A 246 -5.27 15.92 1.19
C ASN A 246 -6.14 14.86 1.88
N GLY A 247 -5.51 13.96 2.62
CA GLY A 247 -6.19 12.84 3.27
C GLY A 247 -6.49 11.65 2.36
N THR A 248 -5.98 11.64 1.12
CA THR A 248 -6.13 10.52 0.18
C THR A 248 -4.77 9.97 -0.25
N MET A 249 -4.75 8.71 -0.65
CA MET A 249 -3.61 8.08 -1.29
C MET A 249 -3.98 7.61 -2.70
N THR A 250 -2.98 7.53 -3.55
CA THR A 250 -3.08 6.92 -4.89
C THR A 250 -2.09 5.77 -4.97
N ALA A 251 -2.52 4.61 -5.50
CA ALA A 251 -1.66 3.46 -5.74
C ALA A 251 -1.66 3.12 -7.22
N THR A 252 -0.46 2.96 -7.80
CA THR A 252 -0.28 2.68 -9.23
C THR A 252 0.50 1.38 -9.40
N PRO A 253 -0.13 0.29 -9.89
CA PRO A 253 0.53 -0.97 -10.14
C PRO A 253 1.25 -1.00 -11.49
N GLN A 254 2.33 -1.79 -11.57
CA GLN A 254 3.10 -2.08 -12.78
C GLN A 254 3.59 -3.52 -12.74
N VAL A 255 3.44 -4.27 -13.83
CA VAL A 255 3.90 -5.65 -13.95
C VAL A 255 5.09 -5.74 -14.88
N GLN A 256 6.13 -6.43 -14.42
CA GLN A 256 7.29 -6.80 -15.24
C GLN A 256 7.35 -8.33 -15.38
N ASN A 257 7.67 -8.83 -16.59
CA ASN A 257 7.79 -10.25 -16.91
C ASN A 257 6.51 -11.07 -16.63
N GLY A 258 5.32 -10.46 -16.72
CA GLY A 258 4.04 -11.05 -16.32
C GLY A 258 3.48 -12.13 -17.25
N VAL A 259 4.24 -12.61 -18.24
CA VAL A 259 3.85 -13.70 -19.15
C VAL A 259 4.66 -14.95 -18.83
N PHE A 260 3.99 -16.01 -18.40
CA PHE A 260 4.58 -17.33 -18.12
C PHE A 260 4.25 -18.29 -19.25
N THR A 261 5.27 -18.87 -19.91
CA THR A 261 5.11 -19.74 -21.06
C THR A 261 5.64 -21.13 -20.78
N ASN A 262 4.74 -22.11 -20.67
CA ASN A 262 5.13 -23.51 -20.63
C ASN A 262 5.18 -24.05 -22.06
N THR A 263 6.19 -24.87 -22.34
CA THR A 263 6.35 -25.50 -23.66
C THR A 263 5.99 -26.97 -23.58
N TYR A 264 5.10 -27.40 -24.46
CA TYR A 264 4.73 -28.79 -24.60
C TYR A 264 5.41 -29.42 -25.82
N SER A 265 6.08 -30.53 -25.61
CA SER A 265 6.70 -31.28 -26.67
C SER A 265 6.60 -32.78 -26.39
N THR A 266 6.52 -33.55 -27.44
CA THR A 266 6.61 -35.01 -27.36
C THR A 266 7.76 -35.48 -28.23
N SER A 267 8.44 -36.52 -27.79
CA SER A 267 9.52 -37.15 -28.56
C SER A 267 9.33 -38.64 -28.57
N VAL A 268 9.81 -39.26 -29.60
CA VAL A 268 9.92 -40.72 -29.70
C VAL A 268 11.38 -41.09 -29.95
N ASP A 269 11.91 -41.99 -29.14
CA ASP A 269 13.24 -42.57 -29.37
C ASP A 269 13.13 -43.79 -30.28
N TYR A 270 13.56 -43.62 -31.50
CA TYR A 270 13.56 -44.74 -32.48
C TYR A 270 14.59 -45.82 -32.17
N ALA A 271 15.57 -45.56 -31.30
CA ALA A 271 16.59 -46.52 -30.88
C ALA A 271 16.18 -47.33 -29.63
N ALA A 272 15.14 -46.88 -28.91
CA ALA A 272 14.66 -47.57 -27.70
C ALA A 272 14.07 -48.96 -28.00
N ALA A 273 13.99 -49.80 -26.97
CA ALA A 273 13.33 -51.11 -27.07
C ALA A 273 11.87 -50.95 -27.52
N GLY A 274 11.52 -51.48 -28.69
CA GLY A 274 10.21 -51.31 -29.35
C GLY A 274 10.18 -50.19 -30.41
N GLY A 275 11.24 -49.41 -30.58
CA GLY A 275 11.45 -48.53 -31.72
C GLY A 275 11.57 -49.28 -33.04
N PHE A 276 11.57 -48.61 -34.19
CA PHE A 276 11.76 -49.31 -35.44
C PHE A 276 13.25 -49.59 -35.70
N GLN A 277 13.53 -50.85 -36.13
CA GLN A 277 14.87 -51.28 -36.47
C GLN A 277 14.94 -51.50 -37.98
N ILE A 278 16.04 -51.05 -38.58
CA ILE A 278 16.33 -51.36 -39.98
C ILE A 278 17.40 -52.43 -40.01
N THR A 279 17.07 -53.60 -40.62
CA THR A 279 18.03 -54.64 -40.84
C THR A 279 18.41 -54.68 -42.30
N LYS A 280 19.70 -54.62 -42.58
CA LYS A 280 20.25 -54.79 -43.93
C LYS A 280 20.97 -56.14 -44.02
N THR A 281 20.59 -56.96 -44.96
CA THR A 281 21.24 -58.23 -45.24
C THR A 281 22.00 -58.16 -46.57
N LEU A 282 23.21 -58.69 -46.63
CA LEU A 282 24.00 -58.83 -47.82
C LEU A 282 24.45 -60.28 -47.87
N THR A 283 24.19 -60.99 -49.02
CA THR A 283 24.60 -62.34 -49.24
C THR A 283 25.77 -62.40 -50.27
N GLY A 284 26.69 -63.30 -50.08
CA GLY A 284 27.77 -63.56 -51.04
C GLY A 284 29.12 -62.86 -50.75
N ARG A 285 29.14 -61.89 -49.84
CA ARG A 285 30.37 -61.30 -49.30
C ARG A 285 30.09 -60.49 -48.02
N ASP A 286 31.11 -60.11 -47.30
CA ASP A 286 30.99 -59.28 -46.10
C ASP A 286 30.64 -57.82 -46.47
N MET A 287 29.90 -57.19 -45.54
CA MET A 287 29.58 -55.75 -45.63
C MET A 287 30.80 -54.91 -45.25
N THR A 288 30.97 -53.79 -45.96
CA THR A 288 31.98 -52.82 -45.62
C THR A 288 31.35 -51.61 -44.92
N ALA A 289 32.02 -51.04 -43.94
CA ALA A 289 31.53 -49.85 -43.22
C ALA A 289 31.23 -48.69 -44.20
N GLY A 290 30.07 -48.05 -44.05
CA GLY A 290 29.60 -46.97 -44.90
C GLY A 290 29.07 -47.36 -46.28
N GLN A 291 28.97 -48.68 -46.58
CA GLN A 291 28.53 -49.20 -47.90
C GLN A 291 27.03 -48.91 -48.19
N PHE A 292 26.19 -48.83 -47.16
CA PHE A 292 24.74 -48.61 -47.30
C PHE A 292 24.31 -47.46 -46.39
N GLU A 293 23.52 -46.55 -46.95
CA GLU A 293 22.93 -45.45 -46.24
C GLU A 293 21.41 -45.60 -46.23
N PHE A 294 20.79 -45.16 -45.12
CA PHE A 294 19.35 -45.13 -44.98
C PHE A 294 18.92 -43.71 -44.61
N THR A 295 17.84 -43.25 -45.19
CA THR A 295 17.28 -41.93 -44.93
C THR A 295 15.85 -42.07 -44.41
N VAL A 296 15.54 -41.42 -43.29
CA VAL A 296 14.18 -41.24 -42.79
C VAL A 296 13.74 -39.83 -43.16
N LYS A 297 12.58 -39.71 -43.83
CA LYS A 297 12.01 -38.43 -44.24
C LYS A 297 10.58 -38.34 -43.73
N PRO A 298 10.15 -37.23 -43.18
CA PRO A 298 8.74 -36.95 -42.97
C PRO A 298 8.02 -36.83 -44.31
N VAL A 299 6.75 -37.25 -44.36
CA VAL A 299 5.82 -37.18 -45.50
C VAL A 299 4.63 -36.31 -45.18
#